data_cc75015a9f44488c84e1d185694746b9
#
_entry.id   cc75015a9f44488c84e1d185694746b9
#
_cell.length_a   1.000
_cell.length_b   1.000
_cell.length_c   1.000
_cell.angle_alpha   90.00
_cell.angle_beta   90.00
_cell.angle_gamma   90.00
#
_symmetry.space_group_name_H-M   'P 1'
#
loop_
_entity.id
_entity.type
_entity.pdbx_description
1 polymer ?
#
loop_
_entity_poly.entity_id
_entity_poly.type
_entity_poly.pdbx_seq_one_letter_code
_entity_poly.pdbx_strand_id
1 'polypeptide(L)'
;MKLGILTLTPLLTNYGGILQTYAMQRVLERMGHEVCTVIPQEQFPFCVNPVRLVWRMGKSCYNTFTRYIRSLHTLYFINEHIHVLPIKDFEQLNYLGFEGYVVGSDQVWRPCYWCATAPIEQAFLAFAQKEKVKRVAYAASFGTDVWEYWPEATANCEQLAQKFDAISVREASGIALCREHLKVEAQHVLDPTMLLQREDYLALICEEKTKACRGSLMTYILDCTPEKAEVIRQIERLKKLKAFSTNSRADDERAPLHQRVQPAVEQWLRSFRDCQFVITDSFHACVFSILFGKEFLVIGNKKRGMGRFYSLLRMFGLDDRLVDPTNFDYARLKPIDWADINTRLEQLRTTSKHFIQSALKES
;
A
#
# COMPACT_ATOMS: atom_id res chain seq x y z
N MET A 1 -3.89 -14.49 -19.49
CA MET A 1 -2.43 -14.54 -19.19
C MET A 1 -2.20 -14.97 -17.75
N LYS A 2 -1.08 -15.66 -17.51
CA LYS A 2 -0.58 -15.92 -16.15
C LYS A 2 0.36 -14.79 -15.73
N LEU A 3 -0.02 -14.03 -14.70
CA LEU A 3 0.67 -12.81 -14.25
C LEU A 3 1.25 -12.96 -12.84
N GLY A 4 2.47 -12.48 -12.65
CA GLY A 4 3.11 -12.34 -11.35
C GLY A 4 3.06 -10.89 -10.87
N ILE A 5 2.52 -10.64 -9.66
CA ILE A 5 2.59 -9.32 -9.02
C ILE A 5 3.84 -9.26 -8.15
N LEU A 6 4.66 -8.23 -8.35
CA LEU A 6 5.77 -7.88 -7.48
C LEU A 6 5.46 -6.59 -6.74
N THR A 7 5.40 -6.65 -5.44
CA THR A 7 5.13 -5.50 -4.59
C THR A 7 6.07 -5.45 -3.38
N LEU A 8 6.00 -4.37 -2.61
CA LEU A 8 6.83 -4.22 -1.42
C LEU A 8 6.44 -5.26 -0.35
N THR A 9 7.41 -6.02 0.08
CA THR A 9 7.27 -7.07 1.10
C THR A 9 8.18 -6.80 2.30
N PRO A 10 7.88 -7.33 3.49
CA PRO A 10 6.77 -8.22 3.84
C PRO A 10 5.43 -7.48 4.05
N LEU A 11 4.33 -8.10 3.66
CA LEU A 11 2.98 -7.51 3.80
C LEU A 11 2.48 -7.46 5.26
N LEU A 12 3.02 -8.22 6.14
CA LEU A 12 2.57 -8.68 7.47
C LEU A 12 1.69 -7.76 8.30
N THR A 13 2.12 -6.52 8.60
CA THR A 13 1.39 -5.58 9.47
C THR A 13 0.93 -4.32 8.75
N ASN A 14 1.25 -4.20 7.47
CA ASN A 14 0.95 -3.03 6.65
C ASN A 14 -0.39 -3.20 5.94
N TYR A 15 -1.48 -2.66 6.50
CA TYR A 15 -2.81 -2.70 5.87
C TYR A 15 -2.82 -2.16 4.44
N GLY A 16 -2.10 -1.07 4.20
CA GLY A 16 -2.01 -0.48 2.87
C GLY A 16 -1.34 -1.41 1.87
N GLY A 17 -0.21 -2.02 2.24
CA GLY A 17 0.48 -3.01 1.42
C GLY A 17 -0.39 -4.22 1.12
N ILE A 18 -1.12 -4.74 2.12
CA ILE A 18 -2.04 -5.88 1.96
C ILE A 18 -3.18 -5.52 1.01
N LEU A 19 -3.86 -4.39 1.26
CA LEU A 19 -5.06 -4.01 0.50
C LEU A 19 -4.74 -3.56 -0.92
N GLN A 20 -3.58 -2.93 -1.18
CA GLN A 20 -3.18 -2.61 -2.55
C GLN A 20 -2.82 -3.88 -3.35
N THR A 21 -2.20 -4.89 -2.70
CA THR A 21 -1.93 -6.19 -3.31
C THR A 21 -3.23 -6.93 -3.63
N TYR A 22 -4.15 -7.00 -2.66
CA TYR A 22 -5.49 -7.55 -2.86
C TYR A 22 -6.22 -6.87 -4.02
N ALA A 23 -6.22 -5.55 -4.04
CA ALA A 23 -6.91 -4.77 -5.07
C ALA A 23 -6.31 -5.03 -6.46
N MET A 24 -4.98 -5.03 -6.58
CA MET A 24 -4.31 -5.31 -7.84
C MET A 24 -4.63 -6.71 -8.36
N GLN A 25 -4.56 -7.72 -7.49
CA GLN A 25 -4.96 -9.09 -7.84
C GLN A 25 -6.41 -9.13 -8.35
N ARG A 26 -7.36 -8.56 -7.60
CA ARG A 26 -8.79 -8.54 -7.99
C ARG A 26 -9.05 -7.83 -9.30
N VAL A 27 -8.36 -6.73 -9.56
CA VAL A 27 -8.49 -5.98 -10.82
C VAL A 27 -8.02 -6.83 -12.00
N LEU A 28 -6.87 -7.47 -11.89
CA LEU A 28 -6.31 -8.32 -12.94
C LEU A 28 -7.16 -9.61 -13.15
N GLU A 29 -7.65 -10.22 -12.08
CA GLU A 29 -8.56 -11.38 -12.15
C GLU A 29 -9.88 -11.02 -12.87
N ARG A 30 -10.45 -9.83 -12.59
CA ARG A 30 -11.65 -9.32 -13.27
C ARG A 30 -11.40 -9.01 -14.77
N MET A 31 -10.14 -8.83 -15.15
CA MET A 31 -9.72 -8.71 -16.56
C MET A 31 -9.48 -10.08 -17.22
N GLY A 32 -9.67 -11.20 -16.50
CA GLY A 32 -9.55 -12.56 -17.03
C GLY A 32 -8.14 -13.15 -16.96
N HIS A 33 -7.26 -12.61 -16.09
CA HIS A 33 -5.92 -13.14 -15.90
C HIS A 33 -5.84 -14.10 -14.71
N GLU A 34 -4.96 -15.10 -14.80
CA GLU A 34 -4.52 -15.90 -13.65
C GLU A 34 -3.40 -15.14 -12.93
N VAL A 35 -3.58 -14.86 -11.64
CA VAL A 35 -2.71 -13.93 -10.91
C VAL A 35 -2.18 -14.54 -9.63
N CYS A 36 -0.89 -14.34 -9.34
CA CYS A 36 -0.34 -14.57 -8.02
C CYS A 36 0.65 -13.48 -7.61
N THR A 37 0.75 -13.26 -6.30
CA THR A 37 1.72 -12.33 -5.70
C THR A 37 2.98 -13.07 -5.32
N VAL A 38 4.10 -12.63 -5.88
CA VAL A 38 5.42 -13.21 -5.63
C VAL A 38 5.99 -12.67 -4.33
N ILE A 39 6.32 -13.55 -3.39
CA ILE A 39 6.90 -13.17 -2.10
C ILE A 39 8.15 -14.02 -1.81
N PRO A 40 9.30 -13.43 -1.47
CA PRO A 40 10.46 -14.18 -1.00
C PRO A 40 10.11 -15.05 0.22
N GLN A 41 10.46 -16.33 0.18
CA GLN A 41 10.08 -17.32 1.19
C GLN A 41 10.52 -16.93 2.60
N GLU A 42 11.66 -16.27 2.75
CA GLU A 42 12.18 -15.81 4.04
C GLU A 42 11.30 -14.76 4.70
N GLN A 43 10.48 -14.05 3.92
CA GLN A 43 9.58 -13.01 4.38
C GLN A 43 8.18 -13.53 4.70
N PHE A 44 7.88 -14.77 4.29
CA PHE A 44 6.58 -15.38 4.50
C PHE A 44 6.66 -16.42 5.64
N PRO A 45 6.17 -16.11 6.85
CA PRO A 45 6.35 -16.95 8.03
C PRO A 45 5.64 -18.32 7.97
N PHE A 46 4.86 -18.59 6.93
CA PHE A 46 3.98 -19.78 6.84
C PHE A 46 4.58 -21.02 6.22
N CYS A 47 5.73 -20.94 5.59
CA CYS A 47 6.43 -22.16 5.17
C CYS A 47 7.04 -22.92 6.36
N VAL A 48 6.79 -22.47 7.59
CA VAL A 48 7.27 -23.13 8.80
C VAL A 48 6.08 -23.85 9.45
N ASN A 49 6.02 -25.18 9.27
CA ASN A 49 5.15 -26.05 10.07
C ASN A 49 5.37 -25.70 11.56
N PRO A 50 4.32 -25.30 12.33
CA PRO A 50 4.47 -24.87 13.72
C PRO A 50 5.14 -25.96 14.61
N VAL A 51 5.01 -27.23 14.26
CA VAL A 51 5.69 -28.34 14.95
C VAL A 51 7.20 -28.34 14.70
N ARG A 52 7.67 -27.90 13.51
CA ARG A 52 9.12 -27.73 13.22
C ARG A 52 9.71 -26.48 13.84
N LEU A 53 8.88 -25.46 14.14
CA LEU A 53 9.30 -24.23 14.78
C LEU A 53 9.78 -24.48 16.22
N VAL A 54 9.08 -25.36 16.94
CA VAL A 54 9.39 -25.74 18.33
C VAL A 54 10.77 -26.41 18.45
N TRP A 55 11.22 -27.12 17.44
CA TRP A 55 12.49 -27.88 17.44
C TRP A 55 13.75 -27.08 17.04
N ARG A 56 13.59 -25.87 16.53
CA ARG A 56 14.70 -24.98 16.12
C ARG A 56 14.97 -23.83 17.09
N MET A 57 14.75 -24.05 18.37
CA MET A 57 14.72 -23.03 19.45
C MET A 57 16.07 -22.36 19.75
N GLY A 58 16.32 -21.20 19.15
CA GLY A 58 17.32 -20.19 19.52
C GLY A 58 16.73 -18.78 19.42
N LYS A 59 17.49 -17.71 19.69
CA LYS A 59 17.04 -16.29 19.59
C LYS A 59 16.31 -15.97 18.27
N SER A 60 16.69 -16.60 17.19
CA SER A 60 16.03 -16.49 15.87
C SER A 60 14.57 -16.96 15.90
N CYS A 61 14.26 -17.94 16.74
CA CYS A 61 12.91 -18.49 16.85
C CYS A 61 11.96 -17.55 17.61
N TYR A 62 12.45 -16.86 18.65
CA TYR A 62 11.65 -15.88 19.39
C TYR A 62 11.21 -14.72 18.50
N ASN A 63 12.10 -14.20 17.68
CA ASN A 63 11.79 -13.12 16.75
C ASN A 63 10.78 -13.57 15.66
N THR A 64 10.94 -14.77 15.13
CA THR A 64 10.00 -15.36 14.16
C THR A 64 8.62 -15.60 14.78
N PHE A 65 8.59 -16.13 16.00
CA PHE A 65 7.35 -16.37 16.74
C PHE A 65 6.62 -15.05 17.09
N THR A 66 7.33 -14.07 17.63
CA THR A 66 6.73 -12.75 17.94
C THR A 66 6.22 -12.06 16.68
N ARG A 67 6.96 -12.14 15.57
CA ARG A 67 6.54 -11.62 14.26
C ARG A 67 5.26 -12.32 13.78
N TYR A 68 5.18 -13.64 13.91
CA TYR A 68 3.98 -14.42 13.57
C TYR A 68 2.77 -13.98 14.42
N ILE A 69 2.91 -13.94 15.74
CA ILE A 69 1.81 -13.54 16.64
C ILE A 69 1.34 -12.11 16.35
N ARG A 70 2.25 -11.18 16.11
CA ARG A 70 1.92 -9.79 15.77
C ARG A 70 1.08 -9.67 14.49
N SER A 71 1.31 -10.53 13.52
CA SER A 71 0.64 -10.50 12.21
C SER A 71 -0.45 -11.56 12.05
N LEU A 72 -0.84 -12.26 13.09
CA LEU A 72 -1.76 -13.40 13.02
C LEU A 72 -3.04 -13.10 12.24
N HIS A 73 -3.71 -11.99 12.54
CA HIS A 73 -4.98 -11.64 11.89
C HIS A 73 -4.79 -11.17 10.44
N THR A 74 -3.73 -10.41 10.18
CA THR A 74 -3.44 -9.96 8.81
C THR A 74 -3.00 -11.09 7.92
N LEU A 75 -2.30 -12.06 8.47
CA LEU A 75 -1.90 -13.27 7.78
C LEU A 75 -3.08 -14.16 7.42
N TYR A 76 -4.08 -14.23 8.32
CA TYR A 76 -5.33 -14.94 8.00
C TYR A 76 -5.98 -14.31 6.75
N PHE A 77 -6.08 -12.99 6.70
CA PHE A 77 -6.60 -12.27 5.53
C PHE A 77 -5.78 -12.56 4.26
N ILE A 78 -4.44 -12.51 4.36
CA ILE A 78 -3.55 -12.77 3.21
C ILE A 78 -3.81 -14.19 2.66
N ASN A 79 -3.88 -15.20 3.53
CA ASN A 79 -4.10 -16.58 3.12
C ASN A 79 -5.49 -16.81 2.52
N GLU A 80 -6.51 -16.08 2.98
CA GLU A 80 -7.88 -16.24 2.49
C GLU A 80 -8.11 -15.50 1.16
N HIS A 81 -7.43 -14.38 0.94
CA HIS A 81 -7.77 -13.44 -0.13
C HIS A 81 -6.67 -13.17 -1.16
N ILE A 82 -5.42 -13.53 -0.89
CA ILE A 82 -4.30 -13.25 -1.79
C ILE A 82 -3.63 -14.56 -2.21
N HIS A 83 -3.51 -14.76 -3.52
CA HIS A 83 -2.81 -15.91 -4.09
C HIS A 83 -1.29 -15.68 -4.00
N VAL A 84 -0.69 -16.15 -2.92
CA VAL A 84 0.75 -15.97 -2.66
C VAL A 84 1.55 -17.10 -3.31
N LEU A 85 2.61 -16.73 -4.02
CA LEU A 85 3.63 -17.62 -4.54
C LEU A 85 4.96 -17.37 -3.79
N PRO A 86 5.33 -18.22 -2.81
CA PRO A 86 6.63 -18.09 -2.17
C PRO A 86 7.75 -18.57 -3.10
N ILE A 87 8.82 -17.77 -3.21
CA ILE A 87 10.00 -18.08 -4.00
C ILE A 87 11.26 -18.12 -3.13
N LYS A 88 12.23 -18.95 -3.49
CA LYS A 88 13.58 -18.95 -2.85
C LYS A 88 14.47 -17.86 -3.46
N ASP A 89 14.38 -17.72 -4.78
CA ASP A 89 15.07 -16.71 -5.56
C ASP A 89 14.19 -16.26 -6.74
N PHE A 90 14.48 -15.10 -7.31
CA PHE A 90 13.72 -14.55 -8.43
C PHE A 90 13.92 -15.30 -9.74
N GLU A 91 15.02 -16.02 -9.92
CA GLU A 91 15.32 -16.75 -11.16
C GLU A 91 14.33 -17.90 -11.40
N GLN A 92 13.77 -18.47 -10.32
CA GLN A 92 12.73 -19.51 -10.41
C GLN A 92 11.53 -19.08 -11.26
N LEU A 93 11.23 -17.77 -11.28
CA LEU A 93 10.09 -17.21 -12.01
C LEU A 93 10.19 -17.45 -13.52
N ASN A 94 11.40 -17.59 -14.08
CA ASN A 94 11.60 -17.89 -15.49
C ASN A 94 11.08 -19.28 -15.91
N TYR A 95 10.91 -20.19 -14.93
CA TYR A 95 10.51 -21.58 -15.18
C TYR A 95 9.04 -21.88 -14.80
N LEU A 96 8.33 -20.90 -14.23
CA LEU A 96 6.95 -21.09 -13.72
C LEU A 96 5.85 -20.72 -14.73
N GLY A 97 6.23 -20.46 -15.97
CA GLY A 97 5.28 -20.23 -17.07
C GLY A 97 4.55 -18.89 -17.03
N PHE A 98 5.12 -17.87 -16.35
CA PHE A 98 4.57 -16.53 -16.40
C PHE A 98 4.66 -15.92 -17.81
N GLU A 99 3.57 -15.25 -18.20
CA GLU A 99 3.46 -14.52 -19.46
C GLU A 99 3.65 -13.02 -19.25
N GLY A 100 3.55 -12.56 -17.99
CA GLY A 100 3.83 -11.17 -17.64
C GLY A 100 4.04 -10.94 -16.16
N TYR A 101 4.62 -9.78 -15.84
CA TYR A 101 4.83 -9.31 -14.48
C TYR A 101 4.29 -7.89 -14.33
N VAL A 102 3.63 -7.64 -13.20
CA VAL A 102 3.15 -6.31 -12.81
C VAL A 102 3.89 -5.90 -11.54
N VAL A 103 4.71 -4.85 -11.64
CA VAL A 103 5.46 -4.29 -10.51
C VAL A 103 4.69 -3.13 -9.91
N GLY A 104 4.49 -3.16 -8.63
CA GLY A 104 3.76 -2.13 -7.90
C GLY A 104 2.51 -2.69 -7.21
N SER A 105 1.76 -1.91 -6.59
CA SER A 105 1.98 -0.51 -6.19
C SER A 105 2.95 -0.41 -4.99
N ASP A 106 2.76 0.63 -4.17
CA ASP A 106 3.60 0.99 -3.03
C ASP A 106 5.03 1.42 -3.43
N GLN A 107 5.89 1.65 -2.45
CA GLN A 107 7.23 2.23 -2.64
C GLN A 107 8.25 1.19 -3.15
N VAL A 108 7.86 0.42 -4.17
CA VAL A 108 8.69 -0.64 -4.77
C VAL A 108 9.98 -0.08 -5.41
N TRP A 109 9.94 1.17 -5.85
CA TRP A 109 11.07 1.86 -6.47
C TRP A 109 11.79 2.79 -5.49
N ARG A 110 11.63 2.57 -4.20
CA ARG A 110 12.39 3.28 -3.17
C ARG A 110 13.47 2.39 -2.57
N PRO A 111 14.77 2.67 -2.80
CA PRO A 111 15.87 1.79 -2.38
C PRO A 111 15.86 1.47 -0.88
N CYS A 112 15.58 2.44 -0.01
CA CYS A 112 15.58 2.23 1.44
C CYS A 112 14.55 1.20 1.94
N TYR A 113 13.51 0.90 1.15
CA TYR A 113 12.53 -0.14 1.47
C TYR A 113 12.80 -1.44 0.70
N TRP A 114 13.05 -1.36 -0.60
CA TRP A 114 13.23 -2.55 -1.42
C TRP A 114 14.55 -3.28 -1.13
N CYS A 115 15.66 -2.53 -0.99
CA CYS A 115 16.98 -3.12 -0.77
C CYS A 115 17.16 -3.84 0.58
N ALA A 116 16.19 -3.70 1.50
CA ALA A 116 16.11 -4.57 2.67
C ALA A 116 15.81 -6.04 2.31
N THR A 117 15.36 -6.31 1.07
CA THR A 117 14.87 -7.60 0.61
C THR A 117 15.73 -8.17 -0.51
N ALA A 118 16.03 -7.36 -1.53
CA ALA A 118 16.72 -7.76 -2.75
C ALA A 118 17.39 -6.54 -3.41
N PRO A 119 18.35 -6.72 -4.34
CA PRO A 119 18.85 -5.64 -5.18
C PRO A 119 17.69 -4.88 -5.86
N ILE A 120 17.84 -3.55 -6.01
CA ILE A 120 16.79 -2.70 -6.56
C ILE A 120 16.43 -3.07 -8.01
N GLU A 121 17.37 -3.63 -8.75
CA GLU A 121 17.20 -4.13 -10.10
C GLU A 121 16.10 -5.20 -10.22
N GLN A 122 15.85 -5.96 -9.15
CA GLN A 122 14.76 -6.94 -9.11
C GLN A 122 13.37 -6.26 -9.13
N ALA A 123 13.27 -5.04 -8.59
CA ALA A 123 12.06 -4.22 -8.74
C ALA A 123 11.86 -3.68 -10.17
N PHE A 124 12.89 -3.79 -11.01
CA PHE A 124 12.85 -3.50 -12.44
C PHE A 124 12.88 -4.78 -13.29
N LEU A 125 12.50 -5.93 -12.67
CA LEU A 125 12.37 -7.23 -13.34
C LEU A 125 13.70 -7.74 -13.97
N ALA A 126 14.84 -7.49 -13.32
CA ALA A 126 16.15 -7.96 -13.80
C ALA A 126 16.20 -9.48 -14.03
N PHE A 127 15.44 -10.26 -13.25
CA PHE A 127 15.32 -11.71 -13.40
C PHE A 127 14.57 -12.13 -14.67
N ALA A 128 13.69 -11.30 -15.23
CA ALA A 128 12.85 -11.66 -16.36
C ALA A 128 13.67 -11.70 -17.67
N GLN A 129 14.21 -12.87 -17.99
CA GLN A 129 15.12 -13.06 -19.12
C GLN A 129 14.40 -13.33 -20.45
N LYS A 130 13.14 -13.82 -20.40
CA LYS A 130 12.39 -14.13 -21.62
C LYS A 130 12.00 -12.85 -22.35
N GLU A 131 12.29 -12.77 -23.65
CA GLU A 131 12.00 -11.59 -24.48
C GLU A 131 10.52 -11.27 -24.59
N LYS A 132 9.66 -12.29 -24.67
CA LYS A 132 8.22 -12.17 -24.89
C LYS A 132 7.38 -12.05 -23.61
N VAL A 133 7.99 -11.79 -22.47
CA VAL A 133 7.25 -11.61 -21.20
C VAL A 133 6.79 -10.14 -21.08
N LYS A 134 5.52 -9.92 -20.80
CA LYS A 134 4.98 -8.56 -20.56
C LYS A 134 5.55 -7.99 -19.25
N ARG A 135 6.01 -6.75 -19.29
CA ARG A 135 6.59 -6.01 -18.15
C ARG A 135 5.83 -4.72 -17.94
N VAL A 136 5.06 -4.65 -16.88
CA VAL A 136 4.22 -3.48 -16.58
C VAL A 136 4.57 -2.97 -15.19
N ALA A 137 4.83 -1.66 -15.07
CA ALA A 137 4.87 -1.00 -13.78
C ALA A 137 3.53 -0.29 -13.56
N TYR A 138 2.80 -0.70 -12.52
CA TYR A 138 1.51 -0.09 -12.20
C TYR A 138 1.57 0.65 -10.86
N ALA A 139 1.35 1.97 -10.94
CA ALA A 139 1.36 2.85 -9.77
C ALA A 139 2.60 2.65 -8.89
N ALA A 140 3.75 2.32 -9.50
CA ALA A 140 5.01 2.19 -8.78
C ALA A 140 5.37 3.51 -8.12
N SER A 141 5.91 3.47 -6.90
CA SER A 141 6.19 4.68 -6.13
C SER A 141 7.66 4.76 -5.73
N PHE A 142 8.25 5.91 -5.94
CA PHE A 142 9.55 6.28 -5.37
C PHE A 142 9.41 6.76 -3.93
N GLY A 143 8.20 7.18 -3.51
CA GLY A 143 7.90 7.66 -2.16
C GLY A 143 8.51 9.03 -1.82
N THR A 144 9.32 9.58 -2.70
CA THR A 144 10.03 10.86 -2.59
C THR A 144 10.04 11.55 -3.94
N ASP A 145 10.32 12.84 -3.95
CA ASP A 145 10.56 13.67 -5.13
C ASP A 145 12.06 13.83 -5.45
N VAL A 146 12.93 13.18 -4.68
CA VAL A 146 14.37 13.18 -4.85
C VAL A 146 14.83 11.81 -5.33
N TRP A 147 15.80 11.78 -6.27
CA TRP A 147 16.43 10.56 -6.72
C TRP A 147 17.39 9.98 -5.66
N GLU A 148 17.07 8.78 -5.15
CA GLU A 148 17.81 8.15 -4.04
C GLU A 148 18.78 7.03 -4.51
N TYR A 149 18.94 6.81 -5.82
CA TYR A 149 19.78 5.72 -6.35
C TYR A 149 21.23 6.15 -6.50
N TRP A 150 22.15 5.21 -6.26
CA TRP A 150 23.56 5.39 -6.56
C TRP A 150 23.83 5.22 -8.07
N PRO A 151 24.98 5.73 -8.60
CA PRO A 151 25.21 5.81 -10.05
C PRO A 151 25.08 4.49 -10.79
N GLU A 152 25.65 3.41 -10.25
CA GLU A 152 25.59 2.07 -10.86
C GLU A 152 24.16 1.55 -10.93
N ALA A 153 23.41 1.63 -9.83
CA ALA A 153 22.00 1.23 -9.81
C ALA A 153 21.17 2.09 -10.76
N THR A 154 21.46 3.39 -10.89
CA THR A 154 20.78 4.27 -11.86
C THR A 154 20.97 3.75 -13.28
N ALA A 155 22.22 3.46 -13.69
CA ALA A 155 22.53 2.96 -15.03
C ALA A 155 21.86 1.59 -15.31
N ASN A 156 21.90 0.68 -14.33
CA ASN A 156 21.27 -0.63 -14.47
C ASN A 156 19.74 -0.51 -14.58
N CYS A 157 19.10 0.29 -13.70
CA CYS A 157 17.65 0.48 -13.70
C CYS A 157 17.17 1.25 -14.93
N GLU A 158 17.96 2.19 -15.48
CA GLU A 158 17.64 2.86 -16.75
C GLU A 158 17.52 1.83 -17.89
N GLN A 159 18.50 0.94 -18.04
CA GLN A 159 18.46 -0.11 -19.07
C GLN A 159 17.30 -1.09 -18.90
N LEU A 160 16.96 -1.43 -17.66
CA LEU A 160 15.86 -2.32 -17.35
C LEU A 160 14.49 -1.65 -17.55
N ALA A 161 14.35 -0.37 -17.20
CA ALA A 161 13.13 0.40 -17.37
C ALA A 161 12.73 0.50 -18.86
N GLN A 162 13.68 0.61 -19.77
CA GLN A 162 13.43 0.63 -21.21
C GLN A 162 12.85 -0.68 -21.77
N LYS A 163 12.89 -1.78 -21.01
CA LYS A 163 12.29 -3.06 -21.38
C LYS A 163 10.83 -3.20 -20.98
N PHE A 164 10.27 -2.21 -20.25
CA PHE A 164 8.87 -2.25 -19.85
C PHE A 164 7.95 -1.91 -21.03
N ASP A 165 6.87 -2.65 -21.16
CA ASP A 165 5.80 -2.38 -22.13
C ASP A 165 5.02 -1.12 -21.77
N ALA A 166 4.85 -0.86 -20.45
CA ALA A 166 4.21 0.35 -19.95
C ALA A 166 4.63 0.64 -18.51
N ILE A 167 4.77 1.94 -18.21
CA ILE A 167 5.15 2.41 -16.88
C ILE A 167 4.13 3.43 -16.37
N SER A 168 3.63 3.20 -15.16
CA SER A 168 2.85 4.20 -14.44
C SER A 168 3.33 4.35 -13.00
N VAL A 169 3.14 5.55 -12.47
CA VAL A 169 3.58 5.95 -11.14
C VAL A 169 2.41 6.48 -10.31
N ARG A 170 2.51 6.36 -8.99
CA ARG A 170 1.46 6.75 -8.04
C ARG A 170 1.51 8.22 -7.66
N GLU A 171 2.65 8.88 -7.80
CA GLU A 171 2.84 10.30 -7.54
C GLU A 171 3.35 11.05 -8.77
N ALA A 172 2.88 12.28 -8.94
CA ALA A 172 3.22 13.11 -10.10
C ALA A 172 4.73 13.40 -10.22
N SER A 173 5.46 13.49 -9.09
CA SER A 173 6.92 13.63 -9.08
C SER A 173 7.63 12.44 -9.73
N GLY A 174 7.03 11.25 -9.66
CA GLY A 174 7.58 10.04 -10.28
C GLY A 174 7.71 10.13 -11.81
N ILE A 175 6.86 10.94 -12.48
CA ILE A 175 6.98 11.18 -13.93
C ILE A 175 8.31 11.86 -14.25
N ALA A 176 8.66 12.91 -13.50
CA ALA A 176 9.93 13.63 -13.69
C ALA A 176 11.13 12.70 -13.39
N LEU A 177 11.07 11.94 -12.29
CA LEU A 177 12.13 10.98 -11.95
C LEU A 177 12.33 9.91 -13.04
N CYS A 178 11.24 9.37 -13.61
CA CYS A 178 11.32 8.42 -14.72
C CYS A 178 11.98 9.04 -15.96
N ARG A 179 11.56 10.26 -16.34
CA ARG A 179 12.11 10.95 -17.51
C ARG A 179 13.57 11.33 -17.32
N GLU A 180 13.92 11.89 -16.16
CA GLU A 180 15.25 12.43 -15.90
C GLU A 180 16.31 11.33 -15.66
N HIS A 181 15.94 10.27 -14.95
CA HIS A 181 16.90 9.27 -14.49
C HIS A 181 16.78 7.91 -15.18
N LEU A 182 15.58 7.52 -15.62
CA LEU A 182 15.34 6.24 -16.29
C LEU A 182 15.16 6.38 -17.80
N LYS A 183 15.05 7.61 -18.33
CA LYS A 183 14.86 7.92 -19.75
C LYS A 183 13.63 7.24 -20.36
N VAL A 184 12.56 7.13 -19.58
CA VAL A 184 11.27 6.55 -19.97
C VAL A 184 10.11 7.48 -19.65
N GLU A 185 9.03 7.37 -20.42
CA GLU A 185 7.78 8.06 -20.12
C GLU A 185 6.95 7.23 -19.14
N ALA A 186 6.29 7.93 -18.21
CA ALA A 186 5.42 7.31 -17.22
C ALA A 186 4.09 8.05 -17.11
N GLN A 187 3.01 7.31 -16.85
CA GLN A 187 1.69 7.89 -16.61
C GLN A 187 1.37 7.96 -15.11
N HIS A 188 0.79 9.07 -14.64
CA HIS A 188 0.25 9.16 -13.28
C HIS A 188 -1.10 8.47 -13.22
N VAL A 189 -1.25 7.49 -12.33
CA VAL A 189 -2.48 6.69 -12.16
C VAL A 189 -2.89 6.57 -10.69
N LEU A 190 -4.11 6.11 -10.47
CA LEU A 190 -4.60 5.84 -9.11
C LEU A 190 -3.88 4.63 -8.48
N ASP A 191 -3.74 4.68 -7.14
CA ASP A 191 -3.37 3.49 -6.37
C ASP A 191 -4.36 2.34 -6.66
N PRO A 192 -3.91 1.07 -6.74
CA PRO A 192 -4.79 -0.08 -7.02
C PRO A 192 -6.03 -0.14 -6.12
N THR A 193 -5.92 0.29 -4.86
CA THR A 193 -7.06 0.30 -3.94
C THR A 193 -8.22 1.17 -4.43
N MET A 194 -7.93 2.20 -5.22
CA MET A 194 -8.97 3.07 -5.78
C MET A 194 -9.60 2.52 -7.08
N LEU A 195 -9.08 1.43 -7.63
CA LEU A 195 -9.66 0.76 -8.80
C LEU A 195 -10.86 -0.13 -8.45
N LEU A 196 -10.95 -0.59 -7.22
CA LEU A 196 -12.12 -1.28 -6.68
C LEU A 196 -13.16 -0.28 -6.20
N GLN A 197 -14.40 -0.75 -6.08
CA GLN A 197 -15.49 0.02 -5.52
C GLN A 197 -15.47 -0.08 -3.98
N ARG A 198 -16.10 0.89 -3.32
CA ARG A 198 -16.30 0.86 -1.86
C ARG A 198 -16.99 -0.43 -1.41
N GLU A 199 -17.93 -0.89 -2.19
CA GLU A 199 -18.75 -2.09 -1.94
C GLU A 199 -17.88 -3.36 -1.91
N ASP A 200 -16.80 -3.41 -2.70
CA ASP A 200 -15.85 -4.52 -2.69
C ASP A 200 -15.16 -4.65 -1.31
N TYR A 201 -14.88 -3.53 -0.66
CA TYR A 201 -14.29 -3.50 0.68
C TYR A 201 -15.32 -3.73 1.78
N LEU A 202 -16.56 -3.23 1.61
CA LEU A 202 -17.65 -3.50 2.54
C LEU A 202 -17.98 -4.98 2.59
N ALA A 203 -17.90 -5.69 1.47
CA ALA A 203 -18.14 -7.12 1.39
C ALA A 203 -17.11 -7.96 2.18
N LEU A 204 -15.92 -7.42 2.47
CA LEU A 204 -14.92 -8.08 3.31
C LEU A 204 -15.24 -8.00 4.80
N ILE A 205 -16.13 -7.07 5.22
CA ILE A 205 -16.41 -6.84 6.64
C ILE A 205 -17.43 -7.90 7.12
N CYS A 206 -16.95 -8.83 7.93
CA CYS A 206 -17.78 -9.80 8.61
C CYS A 206 -18.17 -9.27 10.00
N GLU A 207 -19.46 -9.06 10.25
CA GLU A 207 -19.99 -8.53 11.53
C GLU A 207 -19.66 -9.43 12.73
N GLU A 208 -19.63 -10.74 12.50
CA GLU A 208 -19.35 -11.74 13.54
C GLU A 208 -17.89 -11.77 13.95
N LYS A 209 -16.98 -11.45 13.00
CA LYS A 209 -15.52 -11.46 13.21
C LYS A 209 -14.98 -10.09 13.63
N THR A 210 -15.76 -9.02 13.53
CA THR A 210 -15.35 -7.65 13.83
C THR A 210 -16.14 -7.05 14.99
N LYS A 211 -15.59 -6.02 15.65
CA LYS A 211 -16.25 -5.34 16.78
C LYS A 211 -16.67 -3.94 16.37
N ALA A 212 -17.85 -3.50 16.85
CA ALA A 212 -18.29 -2.13 16.69
C ALA A 212 -17.26 -1.14 17.27
N CYS A 213 -17.08 -0.03 16.59
CA CYS A 213 -16.12 0.99 17.01
C CYS A 213 -16.57 1.66 18.30
N ARG A 214 -15.63 1.94 19.21
CA ARG A 214 -15.90 2.55 20.52
C ARG A 214 -16.04 4.08 20.46
N GLY A 215 -15.96 4.66 19.28
CA GLY A 215 -16.03 6.09 19.03
C GLY A 215 -16.36 6.36 17.57
N SER A 216 -16.41 7.64 17.20
CA SER A 216 -16.77 8.12 15.86
C SER A 216 -15.67 8.96 15.19
N LEU A 217 -14.57 9.27 15.89
CA LEU A 217 -13.36 9.87 15.35
C LEU A 217 -12.26 8.79 15.25
N MET A 218 -12.06 8.26 14.04
CA MET A 218 -10.99 7.31 13.80
C MET A 218 -9.64 8.02 13.75
N THR A 219 -8.66 7.55 14.52
CA THR A 219 -7.27 7.97 14.41
C THR A 219 -6.42 6.82 13.91
N TYR A 220 -5.66 7.06 12.84
CA TYR A 220 -4.69 6.11 12.31
C TYR A 220 -3.36 6.83 12.10
N ILE A 221 -2.58 6.93 13.17
CA ILE A 221 -1.32 7.69 13.24
C ILE A 221 -0.16 6.70 13.36
N LEU A 222 0.77 6.73 12.39
CA LEU A 222 1.94 5.86 12.35
C LEU A 222 3.09 6.37 13.22
N ASP A 223 3.26 7.70 13.27
CA ASP A 223 4.31 8.36 14.05
C ASP A 223 3.67 9.40 14.99
N CYS A 224 3.43 9.01 16.24
CA CYS A 224 2.80 9.88 17.22
C CYS A 224 3.75 10.99 17.69
N THR A 225 3.22 12.23 17.73
CA THR A 225 3.89 13.39 18.35
C THR A 225 2.90 14.18 19.22
N PRO A 226 3.40 15.01 20.15
CA PRO A 226 2.53 15.87 20.99
C PRO A 226 1.62 16.80 20.16
N GLU A 227 2.14 17.36 19.07
CA GLU A 227 1.42 18.28 18.19
C GLU A 227 0.25 17.54 17.47
N LYS A 228 0.49 16.31 16.99
CA LYS A 228 -0.56 15.49 16.40
C LYS A 228 -1.64 15.12 17.42
N ALA A 229 -1.24 14.80 18.64
CA ALA A 229 -2.17 14.53 19.72
C ALA A 229 -3.03 15.76 20.08
N GLU A 230 -2.47 16.97 19.98
CA GLU A 230 -3.25 18.20 20.19
C GLU A 230 -4.28 18.43 19.10
N VAL A 231 -3.93 18.22 17.82
CA VAL A 231 -4.89 18.29 16.71
C VAL A 231 -6.08 17.33 16.94
N ILE A 232 -5.79 16.10 17.38
CA ILE A 232 -6.85 15.12 17.69
C ILE A 232 -7.77 15.64 18.79
N ARG A 233 -7.22 16.15 19.91
CA ARG A 233 -8.02 16.72 21.01
C ARG A 233 -8.86 17.93 20.58
N GLN A 234 -8.33 18.78 19.70
CA GLN A 234 -9.08 19.92 19.16
C GLN A 234 -10.29 19.45 18.35
N ILE A 235 -10.11 18.46 17.45
CA ILE A 235 -11.20 17.92 16.65
C ILE A 235 -12.24 17.19 17.53
N GLU A 236 -11.82 16.42 18.54
CA GLU A 236 -12.74 15.78 19.51
C GLU A 236 -13.66 16.82 20.14
N ARG A 237 -13.08 17.94 20.61
CA ARG A 237 -13.85 19.04 21.24
C ARG A 237 -14.76 19.76 20.27
N LEU A 238 -14.24 20.14 19.11
CA LEU A 238 -15.00 20.93 18.12
C LEU A 238 -16.16 20.17 17.51
N LYS A 239 -15.93 18.89 17.21
CA LYS A 239 -16.96 18.04 16.58
C LYS A 239 -17.79 17.23 17.60
N LYS A 240 -17.44 17.28 18.87
CA LYS A 240 -18.04 16.47 19.94
C LYS A 240 -17.99 14.97 19.61
N LEU A 241 -16.89 14.51 19.04
CA LEU A 241 -16.63 13.12 18.69
C LEU A 241 -15.71 12.48 19.72
N LYS A 242 -15.78 11.15 19.86
CA LYS A 242 -14.89 10.37 20.69
C LYS A 242 -13.85 9.67 19.81
N ALA A 243 -12.57 9.90 20.08
CA ALA A 243 -11.48 9.27 19.35
C ALA A 243 -11.35 7.77 19.70
N PHE A 244 -11.01 6.99 18.69
CA PHE A 244 -10.59 5.61 18.82
C PHE A 244 -9.49 5.32 17.79
N SER A 245 -8.66 4.31 18.05
CA SER A 245 -7.57 3.92 17.17
C SER A 245 -7.66 2.43 16.82
N THR A 246 -7.25 2.10 15.61
CA THR A 246 -7.03 0.73 15.12
C THR A 246 -5.54 0.37 15.04
N ASN A 247 -4.66 1.27 15.47
CA ASN A 247 -3.23 0.99 15.55
C ASN A 247 -2.97 -0.05 16.64
N SER A 248 -2.07 -1.01 16.35
CA SER A 248 -1.40 -1.79 17.39
C SER A 248 -0.08 -1.11 17.78
N ARG A 249 0.52 -1.58 18.88
CA ARG A 249 1.90 -1.23 19.25
C ARG A 249 2.90 -2.21 18.65
N ALA A 250 2.65 -2.62 17.40
CA ALA A 250 3.42 -3.68 16.75
C ALA A 250 4.94 -3.41 16.74
N ASP A 251 5.33 -2.16 16.57
CA ASP A 251 6.75 -1.76 16.47
C ASP A 251 7.37 -1.38 17.84
N ASP A 252 6.58 -1.35 18.90
CA ASP A 252 7.08 -1.09 20.25
C ASP A 252 7.47 -2.41 20.94
N GLU A 253 8.76 -2.73 20.94
CA GLU A 253 9.28 -3.95 21.55
C GLU A 253 9.08 -4.04 23.07
N ARG A 254 8.84 -2.92 23.74
CA ARG A 254 8.59 -2.84 25.19
C ARG A 254 7.12 -3.10 25.53
N ALA A 255 6.23 -2.99 24.56
CA ALA A 255 4.80 -3.22 24.78
C ALA A 255 4.54 -4.72 25.01
N PRO A 256 3.58 -5.07 25.91
CA PRO A 256 3.11 -6.44 26.06
C PRO A 256 2.64 -7.03 24.72
N LEU A 257 2.89 -8.32 24.50
CA LEU A 257 2.65 -8.98 23.20
C LEU A 257 1.21 -8.81 22.71
N HIS A 258 0.21 -8.89 23.62
CA HIS A 258 -1.21 -8.71 23.25
C HIS A 258 -1.55 -7.31 22.71
N GLN A 259 -0.79 -6.27 23.05
CA GLN A 259 -0.94 -4.92 22.50
C GLN A 259 -0.21 -4.76 21.16
N ARG A 260 0.66 -5.69 20.84
CA ARG A 260 1.45 -5.69 19.59
C ARG A 260 0.78 -6.47 18.46
N VAL A 261 -0.28 -7.24 18.76
CA VAL A 261 -1.05 -7.98 17.76
C VAL A 261 -1.80 -6.99 16.87
N GLN A 262 -1.55 -7.07 15.57
CA GLN A 262 -2.23 -6.21 14.60
C GLN A 262 -3.72 -6.62 14.50
N PRO A 263 -4.67 -5.68 14.61
CA PRO A 263 -6.07 -5.98 14.36
C PRO A 263 -6.30 -6.54 12.95
N ALA A 264 -7.40 -7.26 12.75
CA ALA A 264 -7.75 -7.80 11.44
C ALA A 264 -7.95 -6.70 10.39
N VAL A 265 -7.69 -7.02 9.12
CA VAL A 265 -7.90 -6.09 7.99
C VAL A 265 -9.36 -5.66 7.93
N GLU A 266 -10.29 -6.58 8.17
CA GLU A 266 -11.73 -6.34 8.22
C GLU A 266 -12.12 -5.38 9.34
N GLN A 267 -11.43 -5.43 10.50
CA GLN A 267 -11.63 -4.49 11.60
C GLN A 267 -11.16 -3.09 11.22
N TRP A 268 -10.04 -2.98 10.50
CA TRP A 268 -9.54 -1.70 9.99
C TRP A 268 -10.49 -1.10 8.95
N LEU A 269 -11.03 -1.90 8.02
CA LEU A 269 -12.06 -1.48 7.06
C LEU A 269 -13.36 -1.07 7.76
N ARG A 270 -13.80 -1.85 8.75
CA ARG A 270 -14.97 -1.51 9.57
C ARG A 270 -14.83 -0.15 10.23
N SER A 271 -13.62 0.22 10.65
CA SER A 271 -13.35 1.51 11.28
C SER A 271 -13.66 2.68 10.34
N PHE A 272 -13.34 2.55 9.04
CA PHE A 272 -13.76 3.55 8.05
C PHE A 272 -15.27 3.54 7.82
N ARG A 273 -15.91 2.38 7.81
CA ARG A 273 -17.35 2.30 7.64
C ARG A 273 -18.09 3.02 8.79
N ASP A 274 -17.69 2.74 10.03
CA ASP A 274 -18.41 3.15 11.24
C ASP A 274 -18.06 4.57 11.70
N CYS A 275 -16.88 5.12 11.36
CA CYS A 275 -16.48 6.46 11.79
C CYS A 275 -17.21 7.58 11.02
N GLN A 276 -17.25 8.77 11.63
CA GLN A 276 -17.73 10.01 11.02
C GLN A 276 -16.57 10.88 10.51
N PHE A 277 -15.39 10.79 11.16
CA PHE A 277 -14.24 11.59 10.85
C PHE A 277 -12.96 10.77 11.00
N VAL A 278 -11.96 11.04 10.13
CA VAL A 278 -10.67 10.35 10.15
C VAL A 278 -9.54 11.36 10.34
N ILE A 279 -8.59 11.06 11.23
CA ILE A 279 -7.31 11.78 11.32
C ILE A 279 -6.19 10.77 11.09
N THR A 280 -5.31 11.08 10.13
CA THR A 280 -4.25 10.14 9.76
C THR A 280 -2.97 10.83 9.28
N ASP A 281 -1.83 10.11 9.38
CA ASP A 281 -0.57 10.43 8.71
C ASP A 281 -0.15 9.29 7.74
N SER A 282 -1.10 8.40 7.42
CA SER A 282 -0.92 7.27 6.51
C SER A 282 -1.53 7.58 5.13
N PHE A 283 -0.75 7.32 4.07
CA PHE A 283 -1.22 7.47 2.70
C PHE A 283 -2.46 6.63 2.41
N HIS A 284 -2.44 5.34 2.74
CA HIS A 284 -3.59 4.47 2.47
C HIS A 284 -4.81 4.81 3.33
N ALA A 285 -4.62 5.29 4.56
CA ALA A 285 -5.77 5.75 5.33
C ALA A 285 -6.39 7.04 4.74
N CYS A 286 -5.59 7.91 4.11
CA CYS A 286 -6.11 9.02 3.32
C CYS A 286 -6.90 8.51 2.10
N VAL A 287 -6.37 7.55 1.36
CA VAL A 287 -7.07 6.89 0.23
C VAL A 287 -8.41 6.31 0.67
N PHE A 288 -8.44 5.54 1.76
CA PHE A 288 -9.66 4.92 2.27
C PHE A 288 -10.66 5.94 2.84
N SER A 289 -10.20 7.09 3.34
CA SER A 289 -11.10 8.20 3.72
C SER A 289 -11.86 8.73 2.51
N ILE A 290 -11.19 8.89 1.37
CA ILE A 290 -11.81 9.29 0.10
C ILE A 290 -12.78 8.21 -0.38
N LEU A 291 -12.35 6.94 -0.45
CA LEU A 291 -13.15 5.81 -0.92
C LEU A 291 -14.44 5.61 -0.11
N PHE A 292 -14.37 5.83 1.21
CA PHE A 292 -15.52 5.65 2.11
C PHE A 292 -16.34 6.94 2.29
N GLY A 293 -15.99 8.03 1.62
CA GLY A 293 -16.69 9.31 1.72
C GLY A 293 -16.66 9.88 3.13
N LYS A 294 -15.52 9.84 3.81
CA LYS A 294 -15.38 10.30 5.19
C LYS A 294 -14.74 11.67 5.26
N GLU A 295 -15.31 12.55 6.08
CA GLU A 295 -14.59 13.76 6.48
C GLU A 295 -13.25 13.39 7.11
N PHE A 296 -12.17 14.06 6.73
CA PHE A 296 -10.84 13.66 7.19
C PHE A 296 -9.83 14.81 7.25
N LEU A 297 -8.75 14.55 8.00
CA LEU A 297 -7.52 15.34 8.00
C LEU A 297 -6.31 14.43 7.81
N VAL A 298 -5.37 14.88 7.00
CA VAL A 298 -4.05 14.28 6.86
C VAL A 298 -3.04 15.17 7.56
N ILE A 299 -2.34 14.62 8.54
CA ILE A 299 -1.22 15.30 9.19
C ILE A 299 0.06 14.86 8.48
N GLY A 300 0.74 15.80 7.85
CA GLY A 300 1.93 15.49 7.06
C GLY A 300 3.01 14.73 7.83
N ASN A 301 3.62 13.77 7.17
CA ASN A 301 4.72 12.97 7.70
C ASN A 301 5.94 13.04 6.78
N LYS A 302 6.83 14.01 7.04
CA LYS A 302 8.03 14.25 6.22
C LYS A 302 8.95 13.04 6.10
N LYS A 303 9.04 12.20 7.17
CA LYS A 303 9.89 11.01 7.17
C LYS A 303 9.43 9.93 6.18
N ARG A 304 8.11 9.87 5.93
CA ARG A 304 7.50 8.85 5.06
C ARG A 304 7.24 9.33 3.63
N GLY A 305 7.59 10.60 3.32
CA GLY A 305 7.43 11.21 1.99
C GLY A 305 6.09 11.94 1.83
N MET A 306 6.19 13.23 1.50
CA MET A 306 5.03 14.14 1.34
C MET A 306 4.46 14.12 -0.06
N GLY A 307 5.26 13.83 -1.09
CA GLY A 307 4.89 13.90 -2.50
C GLY A 307 3.63 13.09 -2.85
N ARG A 308 3.46 11.92 -2.21
CA ARG A 308 2.28 11.07 -2.41
C ARG A 308 0.98 11.73 -1.92
N PHE A 309 1.02 12.42 -0.78
CA PHE A 309 -0.14 13.15 -0.26
C PHE A 309 -0.49 14.34 -1.14
N TYR A 310 0.50 15.14 -1.54
CA TYR A 310 0.28 16.24 -2.47
C TYR A 310 -0.31 15.77 -3.79
N SER A 311 0.22 14.69 -4.36
CA SER A 311 -0.28 14.13 -5.62
C SER A 311 -1.72 13.65 -5.48
N LEU A 312 -2.02 12.84 -4.46
CA LEU A 312 -3.37 12.32 -4.24
C LEU A 312 -4.39 13.45 -3.99
N LEU A 313 -4.10 14.32 -3.02
CA LEU A 313 -5.07 15.33 -2.61
C LEU A 313 -5.33 16.35 -3.74
N ARG A 314 -4.31 16.70 -4.51
CA ARG A 314 -4.44 17.58 -5.67
C ARG A 314 -5.31 16.99 -6.77
N MET A 315 -5.23 15.66 -7.01
CA MET A 315 -6.11 14.98 -7.98
C MET A 315 -7.59 15.19 -7.67
N PHE A 316 -7.92 15.33 -6.38
CA PHE A 316 -9.28 15.49 -5.91
C PHE A 316 -9.64 16.93 -5.48
N GLY A 317 -8.70 17.89 -5.55
CA GLY A 317 -8.93 19.26 -5.08
C GLY A 317 -9.10 19.34 -3.56
N LEU A 318 -8.43 18.45 -2.83
CA LEU A 318 -8.51 18.30 -1.37
C LEU A 318 -7.21 18.75 -0.67
N ASP A 319 -6.46 19.67 -1.26
CA ASP A 319 -5.17 20.14 -0.74
C ASP A 319 -5.29 20.73 0.68
N ASP A 320 -6.43 21.31 1.03
CA ASP A 320 -6.75 21.85 2.36
C ASP A 320 -6.85 20.77 3.46
N ARG A 321 -6.95 19.50 3.09
CA ARG A 321 -6.96 18.38 4.03
C ARG A 321 -5.59 18.01 4.57
N LEU A 322 -4.51 18.45 3.91
CA LEU A 322 -3.14 18.24 4.39
C LEU A 322 -2.75 19.40 5.31
N VAL A 323 -2.65 19.12 6.58
CA VAL A 323 -2.43 20.14 7.62
C VAL A 323 -1.06 20.00 8.29
N ASP A 324 -0.51 21.15 8.68
CA ASP A 324 0.63 21.22 9.57
C ASP A 324 0.11 21.20 11.03
N PRO A 325 0.50 20.21 11.85
CA PRO A 325 0.00 20.12 13.22
C PRO A 325 0.43 21.28 14.12
N THR A 326 1.48 22.02 13.74
CA THR A 326 1.98 23.16 14.52
C THR A 326 1.21 24.45 14.23
N ASN A 327 0.47 24.51 13.11
CA ASN A 327 -0.30 25.68 12.67
C ASN A 327 -1.68 25.26 12.14
N PHE A 328 -2.36 24.41 12.90
CA PHE A 328 -3.67 23.89 12.50
C PHE A 328 -4.80 24.84 12.91
N ASP A 329 -5.62 25.21 11.94
CA ASP A 329 -6.85 25.97 12.12
C ASP A 329 -8.01 25.28 11.41
N TYR A 330 -8.93 24.72 12.19
CA TYR A 330 -10.11 24.04 11.66
C TYR A 330 -11.02 24.93 10.80
N ALA A 331 -11.09 26.23 11.10
CA ALA A 331 -11.94 27.17 10.38
C ALA A 331 -11.55 27.34 8.90
N ARG A 332 -10.33 26.96 8.54
CA ARG A 332 -9.84 27.01 7.15
C ARG A 332 -10.29 25.83 6.28
N LEU A 333 -10.85 24.80 6.87
CA LEU A 333 -11.32 23.62 6.13
C LEU A 333 -12.63 23.90 5.42
N LYS A 334 -12.67 23.63 4.14
CA LYS A 334 -13.90 23.71 3.34
C LYS A 334 -14.71 22.43 3.47
N PRO A 335 -16.06 22.48 3.36
CA PRO A 335 -16.85 21.26 3.19
C PRO A 335 -16.40 20.48 1.96
N ILE A 336 -16.38 19.15 2.04
CA ILE A 336 -16.04 18.29 0.89
C ILE A 336 -17.28 18.14 0.02
N ASP A 337 -17.15 18.46 -1.27
CA ASP A 337 -18.17 18.14 -2.27
C ASP A 337 -17.98 16.70 -2.73
N TRP A 338 -18.66 15.78 -2.07
CA TRP A 338 -18.59 14.35 -2.38
C TRP A 338 -19.12 13.98 -3.77
N ALA A 339 -20.01 14.78 -4.36
CA ALA A 339 -20.51 14.55 -5.72
C ALA A 339 -19.39 14.81 -6.75
N ASP A 340 -18.66 15.91 -6.61
CA ASP A 340 -17.48 16.21 -7.44
C ASP A 340 -16.37 15.16 -7.23
N ILE A 341 -16.05 14.81 -5.97
CA ILE A 341 -15.04 13.80 -5.65
C ILE A 341 -15.36 12.45 -6.31
N ASN A 342 -16.60 11.99 -6.21
CA ASN A 342 -17.01 10.72 -6.81
C ASN A 342 -16.92 10.76 -8.35
N THR A 343 -17.30 11.87 -8.97
CA THR A 343 -17.19 12.06 -10.42
C THR A 343 -15.73 11.98 -10.87
N ARG A 344 -14.83 12.69 -10.20
CA ARG A 344 -13.38 12.64 -10.47
C ARG A 344 -12.81 11.24 -10.26
N LEU A 345 -13.22 10.56 -9.18
CA LEU A 345 -12.78 9.21 -8.87
C LEU A 345 -13.13 8.23 -10.01
N GLU A 346 -14.36 8.28 -10.54
CA GLU A 346 -14.76 7.40 -11.65
C GLU A 346 -14.01 7.70 -12.95
N GLN A 347 -13.76 8.96 -13.26
CA GLN A 347 -12.95 9.35 -14.43
C GLN A 347 -11.51 8.84 -14.32
N LEU A 348 -10.86 9.07 -13.17
CA LEU A 348 -9.49 8.63 -12.90
C LEU A 348 -9.40 7.09 -12.85
N ARG A 349 -10.41 6.42 -12.28
CA ARG A 349 -10.52 4.96 -12.26
C ARG A 349 -10.59 4.39 -13.68
N THR A 350 -11.40 4.98 -14.53
CA THR A 350 -11.55 4.58 -15.94
C THR A 350 -10.21 4.71 -16.67
N THR A 351 -9.54 5.85 -16.55
CA THR A 351 -8.24 6.10 -17.17
C THR A 351 -7.19 5.12 -16.66
N SER A 352 -7.16 4.87 -15.35
CA SER A 352 -6.20 3.96 -14.74
C SER A 352 -6.42 2.50 -15.12
N LYS A 353 -7.68 2.06 -15.23
CA LYS A 353 -8.02 0.72 -15.74
C LYS A 353 -7.67 0.57 -17.22
N HIS A 354 -7.92 1.60 -18.03
CA HIS A 354 -7.54 1.59 -19.44
C HIS A 354 -6.02 1.45 -19.64
N PHE A 355 -5.21 2.10 -18.79
CA PHE A 355 -3.76 1.92 -18.80
C PHE A 355 -3.36 0.45 -18.66
N ILE A 356 -3.89 -0.25 -17.63
CA ILE A 356 -3.56 -1.67 -17.41
C ILE A 356 -4.03 -2.53 -18.60
N GLN A 357 -5.26 -2.32 -19.05
CA GLN A 357 -5.83 -3.09 -20.17
C GLN A 357 -5.01 -2.91 -21.45
N SER A 358 -4.54 -1.69 -21.72
CA SER A 358 -3.74 -1.41 -22.91
C SER A 358 -2.34 -2.01 -22.80
N ALA A 359 -1.74 -1.96 -21.60
CA ALA A 359 -0.41 -2.51 -21.35
C ALA A 359 -0.35 -4.05 -21.46
N LEU A 360 -1.46 -4.73 -21.09
CA LEU A 360 -1.55 -6.20 -21.09
C LEU A 360 -2.19 -6.78 -22.37
N LYS A 361 -2.61 -5.95 -23.34
CA LYS A 361 -3.06 -6.46 -24.63
C LYS A 361 -1.95 -7.24 -25.32
N GLU A 362 -2.32 -8.36 -25.91
CA GLU A 362 -1.46 -9.08 -26.85
C GLU A 362 -1.18 -8.20 -28.07
N SER A 363 0.08 -8.16 -28.47
CA SER A 363 0.56 -7.41 -29.64
C SER A 363 0.22 -8.14 -30.90
#